data_40693d8576e2c852e9b9b3b98483db82
#
_entry.id   40693d8576e2c852e9b9b3b98483db82
#
_cell.length_a   1.000
_cell.length_b   1.000
_cell.length_c   1.000
_cell.angle_alpha   90.00
_cell.angle_beta   90.00
_cell.angle_gamma   90.00
#
_symmetry.space_group_name_H-M   'P 1'
#
loop_
_entity.id
_entity.type
_entity.pdbx_description
1 polymer ?
#
loop_
_entity_poly.entity_id
_entity_poly.type
_entity_poly.pdbx_seq_one_letter_code
_entity_poly.pdbx_strand_id
1 'polypeptide(L)'
;MSDLAALEAKVYGRVQGVFFRAFAREQATKLGLAGYVRNLPMEEAVEVWAEGDRAKLEELIDYLKVGPPIARVARVVTNWSQYTGDYSSFNIRY
;
A
#
# COMPACT_ATOMS: atom_id res chain seq x y z
N MET A 1 5.29 -15.43 17.43
CA MET A 1 6.32 -14.46 17.06
C MET A 1 5.95 -13.80 15.74
N SER A 2 6.07 -12.48 15.69
CA SER A 2 5.79 -11.77 14.46
C SER A 2 6.96 -11.88 13.51
N ASP A 3 6.65 -12.09 12.25
CA ASP A 3 7.62 -12.05 11.17
C ASP A 3 7.49 -10.66 10.53
N LEU A 4 8.36 -9.74 10.93
CA LEU A 4 8.31 -8.37 10.45
C LEU A 4 9.00 -8.23 9.11
N ALA A 5 8.40 -7.45 8.22
CA ALA A 5 8.91 -7.24 6.87
C ALA A 5 8.55 -5.84 6.38
N ALA A 6 9.10 -5.46 5.25
CA ALA A 6 8.72 -4.27 4.53
C ALA A 6 8.30 -4.65 3.11
N LEU A 7 7.35 -3.90 2.58
CA LEU A 7 6.79 -4.14 1.26
C LEU A 7 6.72 -2.84 0.48
N GLU A 8 7.22 -2.87 -0.74
CA GLU A 8 6.92 -1.82 -1.71
C GLU A 8 5.91 -2.40 -2.70
N ALA A 9 4.82 -1.68 -2.95
CA ALA A 9 3.84 -2.07 -3.94
C ALA A 9 3.56 -0.90 -4.87
N LYS A 10 3.57 -1.17 -6.17
CA LYS A 10 3.11 -0.19 -7.17
C LYS A 10 1.83 -0.72 -7.78
N VAL A 11 0.80 0.09 -7.73
CA VAL A 11 -0.53 -0.26 -8.22
C VAL A 11 -0.80 0.54 -9.48
N TYR A 12 -0.98 -0.16 -10.59
CA TYR A 12 -1.18 0.44 -11.92
C TYR A 12 -2.64 0.32 -12.35
N GLY A 13 -3.09 1.30 -13.11
CA GLY A 13 -4.44 1.32 -13.65
C GLY A 13 -5.10 2.67 -13.38
N ARG A 14 -6.44 2.67 -13.35
CA ARG A 14 -7.19 3.87 -12.98
C ARG A 14 -7.25 3.92 -11.46
N VAL A 15 -6.18 4.44 -10.86
CA VAL A 15 -6.01 4.45 -9.40
C VAL A 15 -5.78 5.84 -8.83
N GLN A 16 -5.60 6.85 -9.66
CA GLN A 16 -5.46 8.23 -9.22
C GLN A 16 -6.81 8.96 -9.34
N GLY A 17 -7.09 9.85 -8.38
CA GLY A 17 -8.34 10.62 -8.40
C GLY A 17 -9.59 9.81 -8.08
N VAL A 18 -9.44 8.62 -7.51
CA VAL A 18 -10.56 7.71 -7.20
C VAL A 18 -10.53 7.26 -5.73
N PHE A 19 -9.97 8.10 -4.87
CA PHE A 19 -9.84 7.85 -3.43
C PHE A 19 -8.96 6.65 -3.10
N PHE A 20 -8.08 6.24 -4.00
CA PHE A 20 -7.24 5.07 -3.77
C PHE A 20 -6.29 5.26 -2.60
N ARG A 21 -5.69 6.45 -2.47
CA ARG A 21 -4.77 6.71 -1.35
C ARG A 21 -5.48 6.64 -0.01
N ALA A 22 -6.70 7.17 0.08
CA ALA A 22 -7.48 7.10 1.31
C ALA A 22 -7.85 5.65 1.63
N PHE A 23 -8.22 4.88 0.61
CA PHE A 23 -8.51 3.46 0.76
C PHE A 23 -7.30 2.70 1.29
N ALA A 24 -6.13 2.91 0.69
CA ALA A 24 -4.90 2.23 1.09
C ALA A 24 -4.55 2.57 2.54
N ARG A 25 -4.64 3.84 2.92
CA ARG A 25 -4.37 4.26 4.30
C ARG A 25 -5.33 3.60 5.27
N GLU A 26 -6.61 3.54 4.95
CA GLU A 26 -7.60 2.92 5.81
C GLU A 26 -7.29 1.45 6.04
N GLN A 27 -7.01 0.72 4.96
CA GLN A 27 -6.73 -0.71 5.08
C GLN A 27 -5.43 -0.96 5.86
N ALA A 28 -4.37 -0.21 5.54
CA ALA A 28 -3.09 -0.36 6.22
C ALA A 28 -3.21 -0.04 7.71
N THR A 29 -3.95 1.00 8.06
CA THR A 29 -4.18 1.38 9.46
C THR A 29 -4.93 0.29 10.22
N LYS A 30 -5.97 -0.28 9.61
CA LYS A 30 -6.72 -1.39 10.23
C LYS A 30 -5.86 -2.62 10.46
N LEU A 31 -4.88 -2.83 9.59
CA LEU A 31 -3.99 -3.97 9.68
C LEU A 31 -2.79 -3.72 10.60
N GLY A 32 -2.71 -2.52 11.19
CA GLY A 32 -1.62 -2.17 12.09
C GLY A 32 -0.29 -1.92 11.38
N LEU A 33 -0.32 -1.57 10.09
CA LEU A 33 0.87 -1.34 9.30
C LEU A 33 1.26 0.15 9.32
N ALA A 34 2.54 0.42 9.11
CA ALA A 34 3.08 1.77 9.05
C ALA A 34 3.73 1.99 7.69
N GLY A 35 3.83 3.24 7.25
CA GLY A 35 4.43 3.58 5.98
C GLY A 35 3.73 4.74 5.30
N TYR A 36 3.61 4.67 3.97
CA TYR A 36 2.98 5.75 3.21
C TYR A 36 2.39 5.25 1.91
N VAL A 37 1.52 6.09 1.34
CA VAL A 37 0.99 5.91 -0.01
C VAL A 37 1.05 7.25 -0.73
N ARG A 38 1.48 7.23 -2.00
CA ARG A 38 1.55 8.45 -2.82
C ARG A 38 1.23 8.14 -4.27
N ASN A 39 0.75 9.17 -4.98
CA ASN A 39 0.59 9.06 -6.42
C ASN A 39 1.94 9.15 -7.11
N LEU A 40 2.06 8.42 -8.22
CA LEU A 40 3.18 8.52 -9.15
C LEU A 40 2.60 9.00 -10.49
N PRO A 41 2.39 10.32 -10.67
CA PRO A 41 1.66 10.82 -11.83
C PRO A 41 2.27 10.44 -13.17
N MET A 42 3.59 10.40 -13.25
CA MET A 42 4.27 10.06 -14.50
C MET A 42 4.07 8.60 -14.91
N GLU A 43 3.73 7.74 -13.96
CA GLU A 43 3.55 6.32 -14.20
C GLU A 43 2.09 5.89 -14.19
N GLU A 44 1.18 6.81 -13.93
CA GLU A 44 -0.24 6.50 -13.74
C GLU A 44 -0.42 5.38 -12.72
N ALA A 45 0.26 5.53 -11.59
CA ALA A 45 0.31 4.51 -10.56
C ALA A 45 0.25 5.14 -9.17
N VAL A 46 0.06 4.27 -8.18
CA VAL A 46 0.13 4.62 -6.77
C VAL A 46 1.22 3.75 -6.16
N GLU A 47 2.11 4.37 -5.39
CA GLU A 47 3.15 3.66 -4.67
C GLU A 47 2.75 3.52 -3.21
N VAL A 48 2.90 2.31 -2.68
CA VAL A 48 2.69 2.00 -1.27
C VAL A 48 3.98 1.46 -0.69
N TRP A 49 4.43 2.04 0.43
CA TRP A 49 5.47 1.44 1.26
C TRP A 49 4.81 1.09 2.60
N ALA A 50 4.86 -0.17 2.98
CA ALA A 50 4.22 -0.62 4.22
C ALA A 50 5.16 -1.55 4.98
N GLU A 51 5.14 -1.44 6.30
CA GLU A 51 5.95 -2.27 7.18
C GLU A 51 5.12 -2.80 8.32
N GLY A 52 5.45 -4.00 8.75
CA GLY A 52 4.81 -4.64 9.88
C GLY A 52 4.82 -6.15 9.75
N ASP A 53 3.82 -6.77 10.33
CA ASP A 53 3.65 -8.23 10.27
C ASP A 53 3.46 -8.68 8.82
N ARG A 54 4.25 -9.66 8.39
CA ARG A 54 4.22 -10.15 7.02
C ARG A 54 2.84 -10.64 6.60
N ALA A 55 2.15 -11.36 7.47
CA ALA A 55 0.81 -11.85 7.15
C ALA A 55 -0.15 -10.69 6.89
N LYS A 56 -0.01 -9.61 7.65
CA LYS A 56 -0.84 -8.41 7.45
C LYS A 56 -0.48 -7.68 6.17
N LEU A 57 0.81 -7.68 5.80
CA LEU A 57 1.23 -7.11 4.52
C LEU A 57 0.64 -7.89 3.35
N GLU A 58 0.55 -9.23 3.47
CA GLU A 58 -0.10 -10.04 2.44
C GLU A 58 -1.58 -9.73 2.32
N GLU A 59 -2.26 -9.48 3.44
CA GLU A 59 -3.66 -9.05 3.41
C GLU A 59 -3.79 -7.67 2.71
N LEU A 60 -2.84 -6.76 2.97
CA LEU A 60 -2.86 -5.46 2.31
C LEU A 60 -2.75 -5.61 0.80
N ILE A 61 -1.88 -6.49 0.32
CA ILE A 61 -1.73 -6.75 -1.11
C ILE A 61 -3.08 -7.16 -1.72
N ASP A 62 -3.82 -8.03 -1.04
CA ASP A 62 -5.12 -8.46 -1.53
C ASP A 62 -6.10 -7.30 -1.65
N TYR A 63 -6.11 -6.40 -0.66
CA TYR A 63 -6.95 -5.20 -0.72
C TYR A 63 -6.53 -4.27 -1.86
N LEU A 64 -5.21 -4.11 -2.08
CA LEU A 64 -4.71 -3.24 -3.15
C LEU A 64 -5.09 -3.76 -4.53
N LYS A 65 -5.15 -5.08 -4.71
CA LYS A 65 -5.52 -5.69 -5.99
C LYS A 65 -6.98 -5.39 -6.35
N VAL A 66 -7.83 -5.21 -5.37
CA VAL A 66 -9.24 -4.89 -5.58
C VAL A 66 -9.43 -3.38 -5.70
N GLY A 67 -8.90 -2.63 -4.75
CA GLY A 67 -9.06 -1.18 -4.66
C GLY A 67 -10.47 -0.76 -4.25
N PRO A 68 -10.71 0.55 -4.16
CA PRO A 68 -12.06 1.07 -3.90
C PRO A 68 -12.96 0.84 -5.12
N PRO A 69 -14.30 0.92 -4.93
CA PRO A 69 -15.26 0.53 -5.99
C PRO A 69 -15.07 1.21 -7.35
N ILE A 70 -14.66 2.48 -7.37
CA ILE A 70 -14.52 3.18 -8.65
C ILE A 70 -13.12 3.06 -9.26
N ALA A 71 -12.19 2.43 -8.57
CA ALA A 71 -10.86 2.19 -9.12
C ALA A 71 -10.87 1.01 -10.09
N ARG A 72 -9.89 1.01 -10.99
CA ARG A 72 -9.66 -0.08 -11.93
C ARG A 72 -8.21 -0.48 -11.84
N VAL A 73 -7.92 -1.50 -11.05
CA VAL A 73 -6.56 -1.99 -10.86
C VAL A 73 -6.20 -2.90 -12.02
N ALA A 74 -5.16 -2.53 -12.77
CA ALA A 74 -4.66 -3.34 -13.88
C ALA A 74 -3.68 -4.38 -13.38
N ARG A 75 -2.76 -3.99 -12.49
CA ARG A 75 -1.79 -4.91 -11.90
C ARG A 75 -1.16 -4.30 -10.65
N VAL A 76 -0.63 -5.15 -9.80
CA VAL A 76 0.13 -4.75 -8.61
C VAL A 76 1.50 -5.42 -8.71
N VAL A 77 2.56 -4.61 -8.60
CA VAL A 77 3.93 -5.09 -8.60
C VAL A 77 4.48 -4.91 -7.20
N THR A 78 4.99 -5.98 -6.61
CA THR A 78 5.44 -5.97 -5.23
C THR A 78 6.92 -6.32 -5.12
N ASN A 79 7.60 -5.68 -4.16
CA ASN A 79 8.98 -5.99 -3.80
C ASN A 79 9.07 -6.06 -2.29
N TRP A 80 9.56 -7.18 -1.78
CA TRP A 80 9.76 -7.38 -0.35
C TRP A 80 11.16 -6.93 0.07
N SER A 81 11.27 -6.41 1.28
CA SER A 81 12.56 -6.05 1.86
C SER A 81 12.51 -6.17 3.37
N GLN A 82 13.62 -5.81 4.02
CA GLN A 82 13.71 -5.91 5.47
C GLN A 82 12.94 -4.81 6.15
N TYR A 83 12.32 -5.15 7.28
CA TYR A 83 11.68 -4.21 8.16
C TYR A 83 12.69 -3.17 8.66
N THR A 84 12.37 -1.88 8.56
CA THR A 84 13.26 -0.81 9.00
C THR A 84 12.86 -0.23 10.36
N GLY A 85 11.57 -0.23 10.67
CA GLY A 85 11.07 0.42 11.88
C GLY A 85 11.08 1.94 11.82
N ASP A 86 11.25 2.51 10.63
CA ASP A 86 11.37 3.97 10.46
C ASP A 86 10.03 4.70 10.50
N TYR A 87 8.93 3.97 10.44
CA TYR A 87 7.59 4.56 10.35
C TYR A 87 6.79 4.22 11.61
N SER A 88 6.06 5.21 12.14
CA SER A 88 5.22 5.01 13.32
C SER A 88 3.73 4.94 13.00
N SER A 89 3.33 5.37 11.79
CA SER A 89 1.94 5.35 11.36
C SER A 89 1.89 5.28 9.84
N PHE A 90 0.68 5.14 9.29
CA PHE A 90 0.51 5.10 7.85
C PHE A 90 -0.10 6.41 7.37
N ASN A 91 0.56 7.07 6.42
CA ASN A 91 0.18 8.40 5.97
C ASN A 91 0.08 8.50 4.46
N ILE A 92 -0.73 9.46 4.00
CA ILE A 92 -0.78 9.84 2.59
C ILE A 92 0.30 10.90 2.35
N ARG A 93 1.10 10.69 1.31
CA ARG A 93 2.07 11.69 0.83
C ARG A 93 1.56 12.34 -0.45
N TYR A 94 1.83 13.61 -0.57
CA TYR A 94 1.40 14.41 -1.74
C TYR A 94 2.59 14.86 -2.61
#